data_dc6e2631a33386e474755660ed40351f
#
_entry.id   dc6e2631a33386e474755660ed40351f
#
_cell.length_a   1.000
_cell.length_b   1.000
_cell.length_c   1.000
_cell.angle_alpha   90.00
_cell.angle_beta   90.00
_cell.angle_gamma   90.00
#
_symmetry.space_group_name_H-M   'P 1'
#
loop_
_entity.id
_entity.type
_entity.pdbx_description
1 polymer ?
#
loop_
_entity_poly.entity_id
_entity_poly.type
_entity_poly.pdbx_seq_one_letter_code
_entity_poly.pdbx_strand_id
1 'polypeptide(L)'
;MTDYSLPVNGQDIKKAKTFYDIICWGGLLIVLLPVGIANVILGYFLGDSPCTLCWGQRQQMAYIGVVALFMVRYGFKPKYLAMMLVMAALGLYSSFRHFGNHAARDIGQGFGLDIFGVHTQFWAEIVFWCVVMLFGLAVFLAPRFDALIEEFKGKPFRPLSGFNKIAFIVVAAIIGSNAFQALWSTGVPPFWGQGSPVRFSFNPKYVSWSADAWHGMWGGINFLGKRDVKDPDFAYAPNTAKLGLTWDHNADNAPVALTGKLVQKAVRAVSGIKQPINTLSMIDGKYYAASKYDFWVLDESLKPVVSAQMDPWFDTNVLDIVGITAYKDGFVLMGMNKSILRARLNDKADDVKGWANFTAGRNQVEALGGYGRARIDTERAKFSYVHSSATDGRYVFTATVPDNKNKKKFVISKALMSDWMLSGEFIPAADLKKDRSLGELYVTGMVYENGKLWAVSKNFNVLLRIDVLGEKVEAVYGLPAEFTDIRGLVKRGNLFDVVDKNRIVTFELTQQ
;
A
#
# COMPACT_ATOMS: atom_id res chain seq x y z
N MET A 1 37.32 -44.23 -25.17
CA MET A 1 37.49 -43.27 -24.06
C MET A 1 37.90 -44.09 -22.86
N THR A 2 39.18 -44.10 -22.53
CA THR A 2 39.74 -44.75 -21.35
C THR A 2 39.27 -44.01 -20.12
N ASP A 3 38.48 -44.69 -19.31
CA ASP A 3 37.96 -44.16 -18.02
C ASP A 3 39.08 -44.03 -17.02
N TYR A 4 39.68 -42.84 -16.92
CA TYR A 4 40.69 -42.47 -15.93
C TYR A 4 40.06 -42.08 -14.59
N SER A 5 39.04 -42.77 -14.11
CA SER A 5 38.51 -42.57 -12.79
C SER A 5 39.53 -43.14 -11.76
N LEU A 6 40.32 -42.24 -11.15
CA LEU A 6 41.11 -42.60 -10.00
C LEU A 6 40.20 -43.14 -8.90
N PRO A 7 40.57 -44.20 -8.18
CA PRO A 7 39.74 -44.72 -7.10
C PRO A 7 39.42 -43.65 -6.07
N VAL A 8 38.14 -43.60 -5.65
CA VAL A 8 37.67 -42.67 -4.60
C VAL A 8 38.37 -43.06 -3.27
N ASN A 9 39.11 -42.17 -2.70
CA ASN A 9 39.80 -42.40 -1.42
C ASN A 9 39.01 -41.83 -0.21
N GLY A 10 39.41 -42.21 1.00
CA GLY A 10 38.74 -41.77 2.22
C GLY A 10 38.70 -40.25 2.41
N GLN A 11 39.69 -39.51 1.87
CA GLN A 11 39.73 -38.07 1.91
C GLN A 11 38.68 -37.44 0.99
N ASP A 12 38.43 -38.03 -0.18
CA ASP A 12 37.42 -37.56 -1.11
C ASP A 12 36.01 -37.80 -0.54
N ILE A 13 35.82 -38.94 0.13
CA ILE A 13 34.55 -39.20 0.85
C ILE A 13 34.32 -38.18 1.97
N LYS A 14 35.35 -37.84 2.73
CA LYS A 14 35.26 -36.81 3.78
C LYS A 14 34.86 -35.44 3.20
N LYS A 15 35.49 -35.03 2.10
CA LYS A 15 35.14 -33.80 1.37
C LYS A 15 33.68 -33.81 0.88
N ALA A 16 33.22 -34.95 0.34
CA ALA A 16 31.84 -35.10 -0.08
C ALA A 16 30.83 -34.96 1.07
N LYS A 17 31.13 -35.54 2.24
CA LYS A 17 30.29 -35.35 3.45
C LYS A 17 30.24 -33.89 3.90
N THR A 18 31.38 -33.24 4.00
CA THR A 18 31.47 -31.83 4.36
C THR A 18 30.71 -30.96 3.37
N PHE A 19 30.79 -31.25 2.08
CA PHE A 19 30.07 -30.55 1.06
C PHE A 19 28.54 -30.64 1.24
N TYR A 20 28.02 -31.83 1.52
CA TYR A 20 26.59 -32.00 1.83
C TYR A 20 26.16 -31.29 3.11
N ASP A 21 27.03 -31.23 4.12
CA ASP A 21 26.75 -30.49 5.34
C ASP A 21 26.74 -28.97 5.08
N ILE A 22 27.62 -28.44 4.22
CA ILE A 22 27.60 -27.05 3.78
C ILE A 22 26.30 -26.73 3.02
N ILE A 23 25.87 -27.59 2.12
CA ILE A 23 24.57 -27.41 1.41
C ILE A 23 23.40 -27.44 2.40
N CYS A 24 23.45 -28.31 3.41
CA CYS A 24 22.45 -28.37 4.46
C CYS A 24 22.39 -27.07 5.26
N TRP A 25 23.55 -26.52 5.65
CA TRP A 25 23.63 -25.20 6.28
C TRP A 25 23.08 -24.09 5.39
N GLY A 26 23.42 -24.07 4.11
CA GLY A 26 22.88 -23.11 3.16
C GLY A 26 21.35 -23.17 3.07
N GLY A 27 20.79 -24.40 2.94
CA GLY A 27 19.35 -24.62 2.91
C GLY A 27 18.64 -24.24 4.22
N LEU A 28 19.27 -24.50 5.36
CA LEU A 28 18.75 -24.08 6.66
C LEU A 28 18.77 -22.55 6.81
N LEU A 29 19.91 -21.93 6.53
CA LEU A 29 20.10 -20.49 6.77
C LEU A 29 19.21 -19.61 5.89
N ILE A 30 19.00 -19.99 4.62
CA ILE A 30 18.10 -19.22 3.73
C ILE A 30 16.63 -19.28 4.16
N VAL A 31 16.22 -20.31 4.87
CA VAL A 31 14.88 -20.39 5.43
C VAL A 31 14.84 -19.80 6.83
N LEU A 32 15.78 -20.14 7.69
CA LEU A 32 15.78 -19.72 9.09
C LEU A 32 15.96 -18.21 9.24
N LEU A 33 16.93 -17.60 8.55
CA LEU A 33 17.22 -16.18 8.73
C LEU A 33 16.18 -15.30 7.99
N PRO A 34 16.11 -15.22 6.65
CA PRO A 34 15.18 -14.27 6.03
C PRO A 34 13.72 -14.67 6.22
N VAL A 35 13.35 -15.94 6.02
CA VAL A 35 11.95 -16.36 6.13
C VAL A 35 11.54 -16.48 7.60
N GLY A 36 12.36 -17.06 8.45
CA GLY A 36 12.07 -17.22 9.88
C GLY A 36 12.00 -15.88 10.61
N ILE A 37 12.93 -14.96 10.39
CA ILE A 37 12.88 -13.60 10.94
C ILE A 37 11.61 -12.88 10.43
N ALA A 38 11.38 -12.90 9.12
CA ALA A 38 10.23 -12.24 8.52
C ALA A 38 8.89 -12.83 8.96
N ASN A 39 8.82 -14.15 9.21
CA ASN A 39 7.62 -14.81 9.68
C ASN A 39 7.41 -14.61 11.18
N VAL A 40 8.41 -14.95 11.99
CA VAL A 40 8.27 -14.99 13.46
C VAL A 40 8.41 -13.59 14.06
N ILE A 41 9.54 -12.91 13.79
CA ILE A 41 9.82 -11.62 14.43
C ILE A 41 8.97 -10.52 13.82
N LEU A 42 9.09 -10.30 12.49
CA LEU A 42 8.34 -9.22 11.86
C LEU A 42 6.84 -9.51 11.83
N GLY A 43 6.44 -10.73 11.49
CA GLY A 43 5.04 -11.10 11.35
C GLY A 43 4.30 -11.27 12.68
N TYR A 44 4.70 -12.25 13.49
CA TYR A 44 3.94 -12.55 14.72
C TYR A 44 4.21 -11.57 15.87
N PHE A 45 5.46 -11.15 16.09
CA PHE A 45 5.76 -10.25 17.21
C PHE A 45 5.53 -8.77 16.87
N LEU A 46 5.90 -8.32 15.67
CA LEU A 46 5.79 -6.92 15.28
C LEU A 46 4.52 -6.62 14.45
N GLY A 47 3.74 -7.64 14.10
CA GLY A 47 2.49 -7.48 13.37
C GLY A 47 2.63 -7.01 11.93
N ASP A 48 3.82 -7.15 11.33
CA ASP A 48 4.07 -6.80 9.94
C ASP A 48 3.28 -7.71 9.01
N SER A 49 2.58 -7.12 8.07
CA SER A 49 1.76 -7.83 7.10
C SER A 49 2.38 -7.71 5.70
N PRO A 50 3.02 -8.78 5.21
CA PRO A 50 3.73 -8.73 3.95
C PRO A 50 2.82 -8.45 2.76
N CYS A 51 3.31 -7.67 1.81
CA CYS A 51 2.67 -7.52 0.50
C CYS A 51 2.80 -8.81 -0.34
N THR A 52 2.04 -8.91 -1.44
CA THR A 52 2.09 -10.07 -2.34
C THR A 52 3.49 -10.37 -2.87
N LEU A 53 4.30 -9.35 -3.13
CA LEU A 53 5.68 -9.54 -3.58
C LEU A 53 6.56 -10.09 -2.46
N CYS A 54 6.38 -9.63 -1.22
CA CYS A 54 7.07 -10.18 -0.06
C CYS A 54 6.74 -11.67 0.17
N TRP A 55 5.46 -12.04 0.01
CA TRP A 55 5.06 -13.45 0.06
C TRP A 55 5.74 -14.29 -1.02
N GLY A 56 5.81 -13.77 -2.26
CA GLY A 56 6.51 -14.43 -3.37
C GLY A 56 7.99 -14.64 -3.08
N GLN A 57 8.68 -13.64 -2.51
CA GLN A 57 10.08 -13.75 -2.13
C GLN A 57 10.31 -14.79 -1.02
N ARG A 58 9.50 -14.79 0.04
CA ARG A 58 9.56 -15.82 1.10
C ARG A 58 9.34 -17.22 0.54
N GLN A 59 8.38 -17.39 -0.36
CA GLN A 59 8.11 -18.67 -1.00
C GLN A 59 9.29 -19.16 -1.84
N GLN A 60 9.92 -18.29 -2.61
CA GLN A 60 11.11 -18.64 -3.40
C GLN A 60 12.30 -19.02 -2.52
N MET A 61 12.54 -18.32 -1.42
CA MET A 61 13.56 -18.68 -0.44
C MET A 61 13.27 -20.05 0.19
N ALA A 62 12.00 -20.32 0.53
CA ALA A 62 11.57 -21.63 1.02
C ALA A 62 11.84 -22.75 0.00
N TYR A 63 11.51 -22.53 -1.29
CA TYR A 63 11.80 -23.50 -2.34
C TYR A 63 13.29 -23.76 -2.52
N ILE A 64 14.13 -22.74 -2.49
CA ILE A 64 15.58 -22.87 -2.55
C ILE A 64 16.09 -23.73 -1.38
N GLY A 65 15.61 -23.45 -0.16
CA GLY A 65 15.94 -24.25 1.01
C GLY A 65 15.53 -25.72 0.88
N VAL A 66 14.32 -25.98 0.40
CA VAL A 66 13.83 -27.36 0.15
C VAL A 66 14.66 -28.07 -0.91
N VAL A 67 15.01 -27.40 -2.03
CA VAL A 67 15.86 -27.98 -3.08
C VAL A 67 17.25 -28.30 -2.54
N ALA A 68 17.84 -27.43 -1.69
CA ALA A 68 19.10 -27.71 -1.03
C ALA A 68 19.01 -28.96 -0.13
N LEU A 69 17.92 -29.09 0.66
CA LEU A 69 17.70 -30.29 1.47
C LEU A 69 17.45 -31.55 0.60
N PHE A 70 16.83 -31.41 -0.56
CA PHE A 70 16.71 -32.52 -1.51
C PHE A 70 18.06 -32.94 -2.08
N MET A 71 18.98 -32.00 -2.34
CA MET A 71 20.35 -32.35 -2.70
C MET A 71 21.03 -33.13 -1.57
N VAL A 72 20.84 -32.74 -0.33
CA VAL A 72 21.39 -33.45 0.83
C VAL A 72 20.84 -34.87 0.95
N ARG A 73 19.55 -35.07 0.67
CA ARG A 73 18.86 -36.36 0.83
C ARG A 73 19.04 -37.29 -0.39
N TYR A 74 18.90 -36.73 -1.59
CA TYR A 74 18.82 -37.48 -2.84
C TYR A 74 20.03 -37.33 -3.73
N GLY A 75 21.05 -36.59 -3.31
CA GLY A 75 22.32 -36.37 -3.98
C GLY A 75 22.34 -35.12 -4.85
N PHE A 76 23.56 -34.77 -5.20
CA PHE A 76 23.89 -33.61 -6.02
C PHE A 76 23.63 -33.95 -7.50
N LYS A 77 22.36 -33.96 -7.91
CA LYS A 77 21.90 -34.34 -9.22
C LYS A 77 21.64 -33.16 -10.13
N PRO A 78 21.90 -33.24 -11.45
CA PRO A 78 21.66 -32.12 -12.37
C PRO A 78 20.26 -31.51 -12.30
N LYS A 79 19.22 -32.30 -12.07
CA LYS A 79 17.86 -31.79 -11.91
C LYS A 79 17.69 -30.84 -10.75
N TYR A 80 18.35 -31.07 -9.61
CA TYR A 80 18.28 -30.19 -8.46
C TYR A 80 19.14 -28.93 -8.67
N LEU A 81 20.27 -29.06 -9.41
CA LEU A 81 21.05 -27.90 -9.84
C LEU A 81 20.23 -26.97 -10.73
N ALA A 82 19.53 -27.55 -11.72
CA ALA A 82 18.65 -26.80 -12.58
C ALA A 82 17.51 -26.12 -11.80
N MET A 83 16.86 -26.85 -10.88
CA MET A 83 15.82 -26.29 -10.02
C MET A 83 16.35 -25.14 -9.16
N MET A 84 17.54 -25.30 -8.56
CA MET A 84 18.18 -24.26 -7.75
C MET A 84 18.43 -23.01 -8.58
N LEU A 85 19.02 -23.17 -9.77
CA LEU A 85 19.31 -22.06 -10.67
C LEU A 85 18.03 -21.31 -11.08
N VAL A 86 16.98 -22.05 -11.47
CA VAL A 86 15.71 -21.45 -11.87
C VAL A 86 15.06 -20.71 -10.69
N MET A 87 15.03 -21.33 -9.50
CA MET A 87 14.45 -20.68 -8.31
C MET A 87 15.25 -19.46 -7.89
N ALA A 88 16.59 -19.50 -7.92
CA ALA A 88 17.42 -18.36 -7.62
C ALA A 88 17.24 -17.21 -8.62
N ALA A 89 17.16 -17.53 -9.91
CA ALA A 89 16.91 -16.53 -10.98
C ALA A 89 15.52 -15.88 -10.83
N LEU A 90 14.48 -16.66 -10.57
CA LEU A 90 13.14 -16.14 -10.30
C LEU A 90 13.11 -15.30 -9.03
N GLY A 91 13.83 -15.73 -7.99
CA GLY A 91 13.97 -14.99 -6.74
C GLY A 91 14.63 -13.63 -6.94
N LEU A 92 15.74 -13.63 -7.66
CA LEU A 92 16.46 -12.40 -8.00
C LEU A 92 15.60 -11.46 -8.84
N TYR A 93 14.92 -11.98 -9.87
CA TYR A 93 14.01 -11.19 -10.70
C TYR A 93 12.86 -10.57 -9.87
N SER A 94 12.23 -11.37 -9.01
CA SER A 94 11.11 -10.88 -8.19
C SER A 94 11.56 -9.84 -7.17
N SER A 95 12.76 -9.99 -6.61
CA SER A 95 13.34 -9.03 -5.67
C SER A 95 13.74 -7.74 -6.36
N PHE A 96 14.40 -7.84 -7.50
CA PHE A 96 14.75 -6.68 -8.32
C PHE A 96 13.49 -5.91 -8.76
N ARG A 97 12.43 -6.64 -9.18
CA ARG A 97 11.14 -6.03 -9.50
C ARG A 97 10.51 -5.37 -8.27
N HIS A 98 10.58 -5.99 -7.11
CA HIS A 98 10.04 -5.44 -5.87
C HIS A 98 10.81 -4.17 -5.49
N PHE A 99 12.13 -4.24 -5.45
CA PHE A 99 13.00 -3.11 -5.17
C PHE A 99 12.78 -1.98 -6.19
N GLY A 100 12.85 -2.25 -7.49
CA GLY A 100 12.65 -1.25 -8.54
C GLY A 100 11.26 -0.59 -8.53
N ASN A 101 10.23 -1.31 -8.08
CA ASN A 101 8.90 -0.73 -7.93
C ASN A 101 8.77 0.21 -6.73
N HIS A 102 9.57 -0.01 -5.71
CA HIS A 102 9.43 0.62 -4.41
C HIS A 102 10.59 1.55 -4.05
N ALA A 103 11.77 1.35 -4.63
CA ALA A 103 12.97 2.11 -4.26
C ALA A 103 12.80 3.63 -4.29
N ALA A 104 12.15 4.15 -5.36
CA ALA A 104 11.87 5.56 -5.46
C ALA A 104 10.59 5.99 -4.72
N ARG A 105 9.74 5.03 -4.37
CA ARG A 105 8.42 5.30 -3.78
C ARG A 105 8.38 5.16 -2.27
N ASP A 106 9.25 4.30 -1.73
CA ASP A 106 9.17 3.92 -0.32
C ASP A 106 10.25 4.57 0.53
N ILE A 107 11.21 5.23 -0.10
CA ILE A 107 12.22 6.00 0.63
C ILE A 107 11.50 7.02 1.52
N GLY A 108 11.60 6.80 2.83
CA GLY A 108 10.98 7.64 3.83
C GLY A 108 9.46 7.51 3.97
N GLN A 109 8.82 6.46 3.43
CA GLN A 109 7.36 6.31 3.52
C GLN A 109 6.86 5.42 4.66
N GLY A 110 7.75 4.78 5.41
CA GLY A 110 7.36 3.87 6.48
C GLY A 110 6.66 2.60 5.98
N PHE A 111 6.90 2.22 4.73
CA PHE A 111 6.40 0.99 4.14
C PHE A 111 7.26 -0.19 4.56
N GLY A 112 6.69 -1.07 5.34
CA GLY A 112 7.41 -2.18 5.94
C GLY A 112 8.38 -1.72 7.03
N LEU A 113 8.88 -2.68 7.79
CA LEU A 113 9.90 -2.43 8.78
C LEU A 113 11.25 -2.28 8.08
N ASP A 114 12.02 -1.31 8.50
CA ASP A 114 13.40 -1.18 8.11
C ASP A 114 14.31 -2.00 9.07
N ILE A 115 15.33 -2.59 8.50
CA ILE A 115 16.38 -3.28 9.25
C ILE A 115 17.68 -2.52 8.97
N PHE A 116 18.27 -1.94 10.00
CA PHE A 116 19.44 -1.05 9.88
C PHE A 116 19.23 0.13 8.94
N GLY A 117 18.03 0.73 8.94
CA GLY A 117 17.70 1.86 8.07
C GLY A 117 17.47 1.49 6.59
N VAL A 118 17.37 0.19 6.28
CA VAL A 118 17.16 -0.30 4.91
C VAL A 118 15.91 -1.19 4.87
N HIS A 119 15.05 -0.94 3.91
CA HIS A 119 13.80 -1.68 3.75
C HIS A 119 14.01 -3.17 3.47
N THR A 120 13.12 -4.00 3.99
CA THR A 120 13.19 -5.47 3.90
C THR A 120 13.24 -6.00 2.47
N GLN A 121 12.68 -5.29 1.49
CA GLN A 121 12.76 -5.68 0.07
C GLN A 121 14.19 -5.64 -0.49
N PHE A 122 15.02 -4.70 -0.05
CA PHE A 122 16.43 -4.63 -0.43
C PHE A 122 17.24 -5.78 0.19
N TRP A 123 16.96 -6.09 1.45
CA TRP A 123 17.58 -7.27 2.10
C TRP A 123 17.22 -8.56 1.39
N ALA A 124 15.98 -8.71 0.90
CA ALA A 124 15.60 -9.88 0.11
C ALA A 124 16.41 -9.98 -1.19
N GLU A 125 16.70 -8.86 -1.86
CA GLU A 125 17.55 -8.84 -3.05
C GLU A 125 18.99 -9.26 -2.73
N ILE A 126 19.57 -8.75 -1.64
CA ILE A 126 20.89 -9.16 -1.17
C ILE A 126 20.93 -10.67 -0.90
N VAL A 127 19.91 -11.21 -0.24
CA VAL A 127 19.81 -12.66 0.02
C VAL A 127 19.85 -13.47 -1.29
N PHE A 128 19.11 -13.09 -2.30
CA PHE A 128 19.12 -13.82 -3.59
C PHE A 128 20.45 -13.67 -4.33
N TRP A 129 21.09 -12.51 -4.28
CA TRP A 129 22.46 -12.34 -4.77
C TRP A 129 23.44 -13.26 -4.03
N CYS A 130 23.36 -13.32 -2.71
CA CYS A 130 24.17 -14.24 -1.91
C CYS A 130 23.91 -15.69 -2.30
N VAL A 131 22.64 -16.08 -2.54
CA VAL A 131 22.31 -17.43 -3.00
C VAL A 131 22.98 -17.74 -4.34
N VAL A 132 22.88 -16.86 -5.33
CA VAL A 132 23.50 -17.06 -6.64
C VAL A 132 25.00 -17.19 -6.52
N MET A 133 25.65 -16.30 -5.77
CA MET A 133 27.11 -16.32 -5.60
C MET A 133 27.59 -17.55 -4.84
N LEU A 134 26.96 -17.85 -3.70
CA LEU A 134 27.34 -19.02 -2.89
C LEU A 134 27.04 -20.35 -3.59
N PHE A 135 25.93 -20.40 -4.33
CA PHE A 135 25.61 -21.59 -5.14
C PHE A 135 26.63 -21.78 -6.27
N GLY A 136 26.98 -20.72 -7.00
CA GLY A 136 28.02 -20.75 -8.02
C GLY A 136 29.36 -21.22 -7.44
N LEU A 137 29.75 -20.66 -6.27
CA LEU A 137 30.96 -21.08 -5.56
C LEU A 137 30.89 -22.55 -5.11
N ALA A 138 29.74 -22.97 -4.59
CA ALA A 138 29.54 -24.37 -4.18
C ALA A 138 29.67 -25.33 -5.37
N VAL A 139 29.14 -24.98 -6.54
CA VAL A 139 29.30 -25.78 -7.77
C VAL A 139 30.77 -25.79 -8.23
N PHE A 140 31.44 -24.65 -8.19
CA PHE A 140 32.85 -24.55 -8.57
C PHE A 140 33.81 -25.36 -7.65
N LEU A 141 33.49 -25.33 -6.35
CA LEU A 141 34.32 -26.07 -5.34
C LEU A 141 33.77 -27.49 -5.08
N ALA A 142 32.80 -27.95 -5.85
CA ALA A 142 32.23 -29.28 -5.63
C ALA A 142 33.28 -30.36 -5.70
N PRO A 143 33.26 -31.34 -4.78
CA PRO A 143 34.14 -32.51 -4.83
C PRO A 143 33.92 -33.29 -6.13
N ARG A 144 34.86 -34.17 -6.44
CA ARG A 144 34.71 -35.08 -7.59
C ARG A 144 33.36 -35.79 -7.56
N PHE A 145 32.69 -35.83 -8.71
CA PHE A 145 31.34 -36.36 -8.84
C PHE A 145 31.22 -37.81 -8.36
N ASP A 146 32.29 -38.62 -8.59
CA ASP A 146 32.37 -40.02 -8.12
C ASP A 146 32.26 -40.11 -6.58
N ALA A 147 32.96 -39.20 -5.86
CA ALA A 147 32.89 -39.16 -4.41
C ALA A 147 31.52 -38.76 -3.89
N LEU A 148 30.84 -37.84 -4.59
CA LEU A 148 29.46 -37.47 -4.27
C LEU A 148 28.48 -38.63 -4.45
N ILE A 149 28.70 -39.49 -5.46
CA ILE A 149 27.88 -40.68 -5.74
C ILE A 149 28.18 -41.79 -4.73
N GLU A 150 29.43 -41.94 -4.30
CA GLU A 150 29.84 -43.03 -3.38
C GLU A 150 29.06 -42.96 -2.06
N GLU A 151 28.70 -41.78 -1.60
CA GLU A 151 27.81 -41.57 -0.42
C GLU A 151 26.44 -42.27 -0.53
N PHE A 152 26.03 -42.64 -1.75
CA PHE A 152 24.76 -43.29 -2.03
C PHE A 152 24.93 -44.78 -2.42
N LYS A 153 26.15 -45.28 -2.50
CA LYS A 153 26.40 -46.64 -2.99
C LYS A 153 25.61 -47.66 -2.17
N GLY A 154 24.77 -48.40 -2.86
CA GLY A 154 23.91 -49.41 -2.23
C GLY A 154 22.71 -48.85 -1.45
N LYS A 155 22.39 -47.57 -1.54
CA LYS A 155 21.27 -46.92 -0.82
C LYS A 155 20.42 -46.10 -1.78
N PRO A 156 19.09 -46.12 -1.61
CA PRO A 156 18.20 -45.28 -2.42
C PRO A 156 18.33 -43.79 -2.11
N PHE A 157 18.86 -43.46 -0.93
CA PHE A 157 19.06 -42.07 -0.47
C PHE A 157 20.14 -42.01 0.62
N ARG A 158 20.76 -40.83 0.76
CA ARG A 158 21.79 -40.56 1.76
C ARG A 158 21.20 -40.60 3.17
N PRO A 159 21.83 -41.31 4.14
CA PRO A 159 21.43 -41.22 5.54
C PRO A 159 21.65 -39.82 6.06
N LEU A 160 20.68 -39.32 6.83
CA LEU A 160 20.77 -38.01 7.46
C LEU A 160 21.52 -38.10 8.81
N SER A 161 22.47 -37.21 9.02
CA SER A 161 23.08 -36.98 10.32
C SER A 161 22.08 -36.38 11.32
N GLY A 162 22.44 -36.35 12.61
CA GLY A 162 21.61 -35.67 13.61
C GLY A 162 21.32 -34.20 13.25
N PHE A 163 22.36 -33.48 12.81
CA PHE A 163 22.23 -32.09 12.35
C PHE A 163 21.31 -31.99 11.12
N ASN A 164 21.50 -32.84 10.10
CA ASN A 164 20.63 -32.81 8.91
C ASN A 164 19.16 -33.04 9.28
N LYS A 165 18.85 -33.94 10.21
CA LYS A 165 17.47 -34.15 10.68
C LYS A 165 16.89 -32.89 11.34
N ILE A 166 17.66 -32.25 12.21
CA ILE A 166 17.26 -30.98 12.85
C ILE A 166 16.99 -29.91 11.77
N ALA A 167 17.88 -29.77 10.79
CA ALA A 167 17.69 -28.81 9.69
C ALA A 167 16.38 -29.05 8.93
N PHE A 168 16.06 -30.32 8.61
CA PHE A 168 14.79 -30.67 7.97
C PHE A 168 13.58 -30.29 8.82
N ILE A 169 13.62 -30.56 10.13
CA ILE A 169 12.52 -30.24 11.04
C ILE A 169 12.34 -28.73 11.16
N VAL A 170 13.43 -27.98 11.34
CA VAL A 170 13.36 -26.51 11.46
C VAL A 170 12.84 -25.87 10.17
N VAL A 171 13.35 -26.29 9.02
CA VAL A 171 12.87 -25.78 7.72
C VAL A 171 11.39 -26.10 7.53
N ALA A 172 10.95 -27.32 7.84
CA ALA A 172 9.53 -27.71 7.74
C ALA A 172 8.65 -26.88 8.68
N ALA A 173 9.11 -26.66 9.92
CA ALA A 173 8.38 -25.85 10.90
C ALA A 173 8.22 -24.39 10.45
N ILE A 174 9.30 -23.77 9.93
CA ILE A 174 9.24 -22.39 9.43
C ILE A 174 8.34 -22.28 8.20
N ILE A 175 8.45 -23.22 7.26
CA ILE A 175 7.58 -23.21 6.06
C ILE A 175 6.12 -23.41 6.47
N GLY A 176 5.83 -24.33 7.38
CA GLY A 176 4.48 -24.56 7.90
C GLY A 176 3.92 -23.33 8.62
N SER A 177 4.73 -22.69 9.46
CA SER A 177 4.38 -21.45 10.14
C SER A 177 4.14 -20.30 9.15
N ASN A 178 4.99 -20.16 8.12
CA ASN A 178 4.82 -19.15 7.09
C ASN A 178 3.56 -19.39 6.25
N ALA A 179 3.23 -20.64 5.93
CA ALA A 179 1.99 -20.99 5.25
C ALA A 179 0.75 -20.69 6.12
N PHE A 180 0.82 -20.98 7.43
CA PHE A 180 -0.23 -20.60 8.37
C PHE A 180 -0.42 -19.09 8.45
N GLN A 181 0.67 -18.32 8.54
CA GLN A 181 0.59 -16.86 8.56
C GLN A 181 -0.01 -16.32 7.25
N ALA A 182 0.38 -16.88 6.10
CA ALA A 182 -0.17 -16.49 4.80
C ALA A 182 -1.69 -16.74 4.76
N LEU A 183 -2.13 -17.94 5.14
CA LEU A 183 -3.54 -18.28 5.21
C LEU A 183 -4.31 -17.35 6.16
N TRP A 184 -3.76 -17.08 7.34
CA TRP A 184 -4.39 -16.21 8.33
C TRP A 184 -4.45 -14.75 7.89
N SER A 185 -3.40 -14.26 7.23
CA SER A 185 -3.30 -12.85 6.81
C SER A 185 -4.07 -12.56 5.53
N THR A 186 -3.96 -13.44 4.55
CA THR A 186 -4.49 -13.20 3.20
C THR A 186 -5.67 -14.10 2.86
N GLY A 187 -5.75 -15.28 3.46
CA GLY A 187 -6.73 -16.30 3.14
C GLY A 187 -6.52 -16.90 1.75
N VAL A 188 -7.53 -17.62 1.32
CA VAL A 188 -7.66 -18.13 -0.06
C VAL A 188 -9.03 -17.74 -0.58
N PRO A 189 -9.19 -17.45 -1.87
CA PRO A 189 -10.50 -17.18 -2.41
C PRO A 189 -11.47 -18.36 -2.11
N PRO A 190 -12.70 -18.07 -1.74
CA PRO A 190 -13.37 -16.77 -1.64
C PRO A 190 -13.18 -16.05 -0.30
N PHE A 191 -12.44 -16.64 0.66
CA PHE A 191 -12.34 -16.18 2.05
C PHE A 191 -11.27 -15.12 2.28
N TRP A 192 -10.63 -14.63 1.25
CA TRP A 192 -9.75 -13.50 1.40
C TRP A 192 -10.56 -12.22 1.63
N GLY A 193 -10.10 -11.42 2.58
CA GLY A 193 -10.72 -10.16 2.93
C GLY A 193 -10.33 -9.04 1.98
N GLN A 194 -10.33 -7.84 2.50
CA GLN A 194 -10.04 -6.60 1.79
C GLN A 194 -8.68 -6.04 2.16
N GLY A 195 -8.15 -5.24 1.28
CA GLY A 195 -6.95 -4.46 1.52
C GLY A 195 -5.71 -4.97 0.81
N SER A 196 -4.62 -4.24 1.00
CA SER A 196 -3.30 -4.63 0.55
C SER A 196 -2.35 -4.49 1.75
N PRO A 197 -1.92 -5.59 2.33
CA PRO A 197 -2.22 -6.97 1.93
C PRO A 197 -3.69 -7.36 2.17
N VAL A 198 -4.19 -8.23 1.29
CA VAL A 198 -5.52 -8.83 1.44
C VAL A 198 -5.56 -9.64 2.74
N ARG A 199 -6.62 -9.48 3.52
CA ARG A 199 -6.79 -10.15 4.82
C ARG A 199 -7.80 -11.28 4.75
N PHE A 200 -7.53 -12.33 5.49
CA PHE A 200 -8.47 -13.43 5.66
C PHE A 200 -9.74 -12.96 6.40
N SER A 201 -10.92 -13.37 5.91
CA SER A 201 -12.19 -13.10 6.57
C SER A 201 -13.23 -14.13 6.24
N PHE A 202 -13.92 -14.64 7.28
CA PHE A 202 -15.13 -15.42 7.13
C PHE A 202 -16.40 -14.56 7.10
N ASN A 203 -16.30 -13.26 7.33
CA ASN A 203 -17.46 -12.38 7.27
C ASN A 203 -18.02 -12.36 5.84
N PRO A 204 -19.30 -12.75 5.62
CA PRO A 204 -19.89 -12.80 4.28
C PRO A 204 -19.81 -11.49 3.50
N LYS A 205 -19.75 -10.35 4.21
CA LYS A 205 -19.59 -9.03 3.62
C LYS A 205 -18.26 -8.88 2.85
N TYR A 206 -17.21 -9.57 3.31
CA TYR A 206 -15.86 -9.48 2.76
C TYR A 206 -15.46 -10.71 1.96
N VAL A 207 -16.29 -11.75 1.95
CA VAL A 207 -16.04 -12.94 1.13
C VAL A 207 -16.26 -12.60 -0.34
N SER A 208 -15.26 -12.85 -1.15
CA SER A 208 -15.28 -12.52 -2.57
C SER A 208 -15.43 -13.76 -3.44
N TRP A 209 -16.57 -13.87 -4.10
CA TRP A 209 -16.88 -14.93 -5.05
C TRP A 209 -16.72 -14.49 -6.52
N SER A 210 -16.30 -13.25 -6.75
CA SER A 210 -16.22 -12.70 -8.09
C SER A 210 -15.04 -13.28 -8.89
N ALA A 211 -15.20 -13.32 -10.21
CA ALA A 211 -14.11 -13.64 -11.13
C ALA A 211 -12.91 -12.70 -10.96
N ASP A 212 -13.16 -11.42 -10.61
CA ASP A 212 -12.12 -10.42 -10.37
C ASP A 212 -11.21 -10.78 -9.20
N ALA A 213 -11.76 -11.40 -8.14
CA ALA A 213 -10.96 -11.86 -7.00
C ALA A 213 -9.96 -12.95 -7.42
N TRP A 214 -10.42 -13.93 -8.21
CA TRP A 214 -9.57 -14.97 -8.76
C TRP A 214 -8.56 -14.43 -9.77
N HIS A 215 -8.99 -13.53 -10.63
CA HIS A 215 -8.10 -12.86 -11.59
C HIS A 215 -7.02 -12.04 -10.87
N GLY A 216 -7.34 -11.35 -9.78
CA GLY A 216 -6.39 -10.62 -8.96
C GLY A 216 -5.29 -11.52 -8.37
N MET A 217 -5.60 -12.76 -8.03
CA MET A 217 -4.62 -13.74 -7.54
C MET A 217 -3.60 -14.13 -8.62
N TRP A 218 -4.05 -14.30 -9.88
CA TRP A 218 -3.23 -14.74 -11.00
C TRP A 218 -2.72 -13.60 -11.88
N GLY A 219 -3.44 -12.47 -11.92
CA GLY A 219 -3.12 -11.30 -12.75
C GLY A 219 -1.80 -10.61 -12.40
N GLY A 220 -1.20 -10.94 -11.24
CA GLY A 220 0.14 -10.48 -10.88
C GLY A 220 1.27 -11.21 -11.63
N ILE A 221 0.97 -12.32 -12.29
CA ILE A 221 1.91 -13.09 -13.12
C ILE A 221 1.82 -12.58 -14.56
N ASN A 222 2.23 -11.33 -14.76
CA ASN A 222 2.21 -10.73 -16.09
C ASN A 222 3.58 -10.88 -16.76
N PHE A 223 3.86 -12.05 -17.32
CA PHE A 223 5.10 -12.31 -18.06
C PHE A 223 5.15 -11.64 -19.43
N LEU A 224 4.02 -11.30 -20.01
CA LEU A 224 3.93 -10.87 -21.41
C LEU A 224 3.16 -9.56 -21.59
N GLY A 225 2.55 -9.03 -20.55
CA GLY A 225 1.75 -7.83 -20.65
C GLY A 225 2.55 -6.55 -20.39
N LYS A 226 2.26 -5.53 -21.13
CA LYS A 226 2.67 -4.19 -20.78
C LYS A 226 2.12 -3.89 -19.38
N ARG A 227 3.00 -3.62 -18.45
CA ARG A 227 2.61 -3.06 -17.17
C ARG A 227 1.94 -1.74 -17.46
N ASP A 228 0.64 -1.68 -17.31
CA ASP A 228 -0.11 -0.44 -17.42
C ASP A 228 0.10 0.37 -16.14
N VAL A 229 1.30 0.87 -15.97
CA VAL A 229 1.61 1.88 -14.96
C VAL A 229 1.28 3.20 -15.62
N LYS A 230 -0.01 3.46 -15.75
CA LYS A 230 -0.43 4.82 -16.06
C LYS A 230 -0.48 5.59 -14.77
N ASP A 231 0.25 6.68 -14.74
CA ASP A 231 -0.07 7.74 -13.82
C ASP A 231 -1.57 8.03 -13.94
N PRO A 232 -2.23 8.34 -12.82
CA PRO A 232 -3.61 8.74 -12.89
C PRO A 232 -3.74 9.89 -13.88
N ASP A 233 -4.68 9.75 -14.78
CA ASP A 233 -5.04 10.80 -15.77
C ASP A 233 -5.64 12.05 -15.08
N PHE A 234 -5.19 12.35 -13.91
CA PHE A 234 -5.84 13.39 -13.18
C PHE A 234 -5.03 14.32 -12.41
N ALA A 235 -4.07 14.86 -12.84
CA ALA A 235 -3.47 15.87 -11.99
C ALA A 235 -4.54 16.89 -11.53
N TYR A 236 -5.37 17.43 -12.37
CA TYR A 236 -6.32 18.50 -12.02
C TYR A 236 -7.65 18.43 -12.72
N ALA A 237 -7.68 17.80 -13.85
CA ALA A 237 -8.90 17.54 -14.60
C ALA A 237 -8.83 16.09 -15.08
N PRO A 238 -9.61 15.18 -14.51
CA PRO A 238 -9.75 13.85 -15.06
C PRO A 238 -10.16 14.02 -16.52
N ASN A 239 -9.59 13.18 -17.38
CA ASN A 239 -10.09 13.10 -18.74
C ASN A 239 -11.48 12.46 -18.71
N THR A 240 -12.47 13.29 -18.45
CA THR A 240 -13.86 12.87 -18.26
C THR A 240 -14.41 12.13 -19.47
N ALA A 241 -13.96 12.48 -20.67
CA ALA A 241 -14.35 11.78 -21.90
C ALA A 241 -13.84 10.33 -21.90
N LYS A 242 -12.62 10.09 -21.42
CA LYS A 242 -12.04 8.74 -21.31
C LYS A 242 -12.72 7.89 -20.26
N LEU A 243 -13.23 8.50 -19.18
CA LEU A 243 -13.98 7.85 -18.12
C LEU A 243 -15.45 7.68 -18.50
N GLY A 244 -15.92 8.30 -19.58
CA GLY A 244 -17.33 8.43 -19.89
C GLY A 244 -18.09 9.26 -18.84
N LEU A 245 -17.37 10.15 -18.15
CA LEU A 245 -17.89 11.07 -17.14
C LEU A 245 -17.97 12.47 -17.76
N THR A 246 -19.14 13.05 -17.77
CA THR A 246 -19.36 14.45 -18.11
C THR A 246 -19.59 15.24 -16.84
N TRP A 247 -18.96 16.42 -16.73
CA TRP A 247 -19.20 17.31 -15.60
C TRP A 247 -20.60 17.92 -15.72
N ASP A 248 -21.40 17.65 -14.72
CA ASP A 248 -22.71 18.27 -14.53
C ASP A 248 -22.72 18.92 -13.15
N HIS A 249 -22.93 20.23 -13.10
CA HIS A 249 -22.96 20.98 -11.84
C HIS A 249 -24.38 21.20 -11.33
N ASN A 250 -25.40 20.64 -12.00
CA ASN A 250 -26.76 20.73 -11.54
C ASN A 250 -27.12 19.61 -10.55
N ALA A 251 -27.40 19.99 -9.32
CA ALA A 251 -27.74 19.06 -8.24
C ALA A 251 -29.01 18.23 -8.56
N ASP A 252 -29.96 18.77 -9.31
CA ASP A 252 -31.22 18.07 -9.67
C ASP A 252 -30.96 16.86 -10.60
N ASN A 253 -29.80 16.82 -11.27
CA ASN A 253 -29.36 15.69 -12.10
C ASN A 253 -28.51 14.64 -11.32
N ALA A 254 -28.30 14.82 -10.02
CA ALA A 254 -27.58 13.85 -9.20
C ALA A 254 -28.21 12.45 -9.27
N PRO A 255 -27.42 11.38 -9.12
CA PRO A 255 -27.92 10.00 -9.15
C PRO A 255 -28.84 9.65 -7.97
N VAL A 256 -28.84 10.48 -6.93
CA VAL A 256 -29.63 10.31 -5.69
C VAL A 256 -30.68 11.41 -5.59
N ALA A 257 -31.80 11.13 -4.91
CA ALA A 257 -32.83 12.12 -4.66
C ALA A 257 -32.31 13.19 -3.67
N LEU A 258 -32.60 14.45 -3.96
CA LEU A 258 -32.30 15.55 -3.05
C LEU A 258 -33.28 15.57 -1.88
N THR A 259 -32.75 15.75 -0.67
CA THR A 259 -33.55 15.97 0.55
C THR A 259 -33.66 17.44 0.91
N GLY A 260 -32.89 18.31 0.29
CA GLY A 260 -32.91 19.74 0.53
C GLY A 260 -31.85 20.48 -0.29
N LYS A 261 -31.75 21.80 -0.08
CA LYS A 261 -30.77 22.66 -0.73
C LYS A 261 -30.04 23.48 0.35
N LEU A 262 -28.77 23.76 0.11
CA LEU A 262 -27.98 24.66 0.95
C LEU A 262 -28.09 26.09 0.41
N VAL A 263 -28.08 27.06 1.34
CA VAL A 263 -28.13 28.48 1.01
C VAL A 263 -26.74 29.09 1.15
N GLN A 264 -26.27 29.77 0.13
CA GLN A 264 -25.03 30.52 0.17
C GLN A 264 -25.14 31.71 1.14
N LYS A 265 -24.20 31.81 2.06
CA LYS A 265 -24.11 32.91 3.04
C LYS A 265 -22.99 33.89 2.77
N ALA A 266 -21.82 33.38 2.34
CA ALA A 266 -20.67 34.23 2.12
C ALA A 266 -19.77 33.67 1.03
N VAL A 267 -19.04 34.55 0.35
CA VAL A 267 -17.92 34.22 -0.53
C VAL A 267 -16.74 35.08 -0.09
N ARG A 268 -15.64 34.45 0.28
CA ARG A 268 -14.44 35.13 0.77
C ARG A 268 -13.24 34.71 -0.11
N ALA A 269 -12.53 35.66 -0.67
CA ALA A 269 -11.33 35.38 -1.44
C ALA A 269 -10.18 34.98 -0.51
N VAL A 270 -9.42 33.94 -0.90
CA VAL A 270 -8.16 33.60 -0.27
C VAL A 270 -7.07 34.42 -0.91
N SER A 271 -6.39 35.25 -0.13
CA SER A 271 -5.33 36.13 -0.63
C SER A 271 -3.95 35.47 -0.52
N GLY A 272 -3.06 35.77 -1.47
CA GLY A 272 -1.66 35.31 -1.41
C GLY A 272 -1.40 33.92 -1.99
N ILE A 273 -2.45 33.16 -2.39
CA ILE A 273 -2.36 31.88 -3.07
C ILE A 273 -2.78 32.07 -4.52
N LYS A 274 -1.89 31.73 -5.46
CA LYS A 274 -2.13 31.91 -6.91
C LYS A 274 -2.73 30.65 -7.56
N GLN A 275 -2.33 29.47 -7.12
CA GLN A 275 -2.81 28.20 -7.65
C GLN A 275 -4.16 27.81 -7.03
N PRO A 276 -4.98 27.03 -7.76
CA PRO A 276 -6.23 26.51 -7.21
C PRO A 276 -5.98 25.64 -5.97
N ILE A 277 -6.79 25.83 -4.94
CA ILE A 277 -6.72 25.04 -3.70
C ILE A 277 -7.43 23.72 -3.92
N ASN A 278 -6.75 22.58 -3.65
CA ASN A 278 -7.30 21.25 -3.83
C ASN A 278 -8.07 20.75 -2.62
N THR A 279 -7.71 21.21 -1.43
CA THR A 279 -8.36 20.75 -0.19
C THR A 279 -8.34 21.85 0.87
N LEU A 280 -9.34 21.79 1.74
CA LEU A 280 -9.50 22.68 2.88
C LEU A 280 -9.87 21.83 4.10
N SER A 281 -9.25 22.10 5.23
CA SER A 281 -9.57 21.48 6.51
C SER A 281 -9.50 22.53 7.62
N MET A 282 -10.07 22.22 8.77
CA MET A 282 -9.93 23.05 9.97
C MET A 282 -9.33 22.20 11.10
N ILE A 283 -8.22 22.67 11.65
CA ILE A 283 -7.53 22.05 12.78
C ILE A 283 -7.24 23.16 13.78
N ASP A 284 -7.65 22.95 15.00
CA ASP A 284 -7.47 23.94 16.12
C ASP A 284 -7.93 25.36 15.75
N GLY A 285 -9.08 25.45 15.06
CA GLY A 285 -9.69 26.73 14.68
C GLY A 285 -9.03 27.44 13.50
N LYS A 286 -7.96 26.89 12.91
CA LYS A 286 -7.27 27.45 11.74
C LYS A 286 -7.60 26.69 10.48
N TYR A 287 -7.68 27.38 9.35
CA TYR A 287 -7.80 26.76 8.04
C TYR A 287 -6.44 26.25 7.56
N TYR A 288 -6.45 25.00 7.12
CA TYR A 288 -5.34 24.34 6.46
C TYR A 288 -5.74 24.10 5.01
N ALA A 289 -4.93 24.56 4.09
CA ALA A 289 -5.17 24.44 2.66
C ALA A 289 -3.98 23.83 1.95
N ALA A 290 -4.22 23.12 0.86
CA ALA A 290 -3.14 22.58 0.03
C ALA A 290 -3.50 22.54 -1.45
N SER A 291 -2.47 22.54 -2.29
CA SER A 291 -2.56 22.38 -3.73
C SER A 291 -1.29 21.70 -4.25
N LYS A 292 -1.39 20.65 -5.01
CA LYS A 292 -0.21 19.86 -5.44
C LYS A 292 0.67 19.45 -4.26
N TYR A 293 1.83 20.10 -4.21
CA TYR A 293 2.83 19.94 -3.17
C TYR A 293 2.88 21.13 -2.22
N ASP A 294 2.07 22.15 -2.48
CA ASP A 294 2.02 23.36 -1.66
C ASP A 294 1.03 23.20 -0.51
N PHE A 295 1.39 23.75 0.64
CA PHE A 295 0.63 23.68 1.87
C PHE A 295 0.63 25.02 2.57
N TRP A 296 -0.51 25.40 3.12
CA TRP A 296 -0.71 26.66 3.84
C TRP A 296 -1.53 26.50 5.09
N VAL A 297 -1.22 27.29 6.09
CA VAL A 297 -2.13 27.59 7.20
C VAL A 297 -2.57 29.06 7.04
N LEU A 298 -3.87 29.30 7.11
CA LEU A 298 -4.46 30.61 6.90
C LEU A 298 -4.88 31.21 8.23
N ASP A 299 -4.74 32.52 8.35
CA ASP A 299 -5.31 33.31 9.44
C ASP A 299 -6.83 33.54 9.24
N GLU A 300 -7.45 34.26 10.14
CA GLU A 300 -8.88 34.65 10.11
C GLU A 300 -9.23 35.48 8.88
N SER A 301 -8.26 36.21 8.34
CA SER A 301 -8.41 37.04 7.13
C SER A 301 -8.17 36.26 5.84
N LEU A 302 -7.96 34.95 5.96
CA LEU A 302 -7.64 34.01 4.86
C LEU A 302 -6.31 34.33 4.15
N LYS A 303 -5.33 34.84 4.88
CA LYS A 303 -3.95 35.01 4.41
C LYS A 303 -3.07 33.90 4.93
N PRO A 304 -2.12 33.37 4.13
CA PRO A 304 -1.15 32.39 4.61
C PRO A 304 -0.26 32.96 5.71
N VAL A 305 -0.28 32.33 6.89
CA VAL A 305 0.67 32.57 8.00
C VAL A 305 1.76 31.51 8.03
N VAL A 306 1.49 30.35 7.45
CA VAL A 306 2.47 29.30 7.15
C VAL A 306 2.38 29.00 5.66
N SER A 307 3.53 28.89 5.01
CA SER A 307 3.64 28.48 3.62
C SER A 307 4.80 27.50 3.49
N ALA A 308 4.51 26.29 3.01
CA ALA A 308 5.50 25.25 2.82
C ALA A 308 5.23 24.49 1.53
N GLN A 309 6.28 23.92 0.94
CA GLN A 309 6.19 23.08 -0.22
C GLN A 309 6.87 21.75 0.07
N MET A 310 6.18 20.64 -0.19
CA MET A 310 6.79 19.32 -0.14
C MET A 310 7.86 19.17 -1.21
N ASP A 311 8.89 18.42 -0.91
CA ASP A 311 9.94 18.08 -1.87
C ASP A 311 9.38 17.18 -2.96
N PRO A 312 9.30 17.64 -4.21
CA PRO A 312 8.77 16.82 -5.30
C PRO A 312 9.60 15.57 -5.58
N TRP A 313 10.87 15.55 -5.19
CA TRP A 313 11.75 14.38 -5.35
C TRP A 313 11.52 13.32 -4.30
N PHE A 314 11.48 13.72 -3.04
CA PHE A 314 11.33 12.77 -1.92
C PHE A 314 9.86 12.48 -1.58
N ASP A 315 8.97 13.40 -1.90
CA ASP A 315 7.55 13.30 -1.59
C ASP A 315 6.67 12.98 -2.80
N THR A 316 7.28 12.57 -3.92
CA THR A 316 6.58 12.24 -5.19
C THR A 316 5.47 11.20 -5.02
N ASN A 317 5.50 10.40 -3.96
CA ASN A 317 4.43 9.42 -3.71
C ASN A 317 3.19 10.01 -3.04
N VAL A 318 3.30 11.19 -2.43
CA VAL A 318 2.14 11.94 -1.98
C VAL A 318 1.70 12.83 -3.15
N LEU A 319 1.27 12.19 -4.24
CA LEU A 319 0.79 12.90 -5.43
C LEU A 319 -0.39 13.78 -5.05
N ASP A 320 -0.36 15.01 -5.51
CA ASP A 320 -1.36 16.03 -5.29
C ASP A 320 -2.08 15.94 -3.95
N ILE A 321 -1.73 16.76 -3.02
CA ILE A 321 -2.39 16.79 -1.71
C ILE A 321 -3.87 17.08 -1.90
N VAL A 322 -4.71 16.14 -1.49
CA VAL A 322 -6.17 16.19 -1.64
C VAL A 322 -6.93 16.03 -0.34
N GLY A 323 -6.22 15.80 0.75
CA GLY A 323 -6.81 15.68 2.08
C GLY A 323 -5.84 16.13 3.16
N ILE A 324 -6.37 16.76 4.20
CA ILE A 324 -5.64 17.16 5.41
C ILE A 324 -6.50 16.77 6.60
N THR A 325 -5.95 15.99 7.53
CA THR A 325 -6.66 15.54 8.72
C THR A 325 -5.81 15.73 9.96
N ALA A 326 -6.42 16.07 11.09
CA ALA A 326 -5.74 16.15 12.38
C ALA A 326 -5.19 14.76 12.77
N TYR A 327 -4.02 14.74 13.41
CA TYR A 327 -3.39 13.52 13.90
C TYR A 327 -2.47 13.83 15.09
N LYS A 328 -2.85 13.36 16.28
CA LYS A 328 -2.10 13.62 17.53
C LYS A 328 -1.77 15.11 17.69
N ASP A 329 -0.48 15.42 17.78
CA ASP A 329 0.08 16.76 17.89
C ASP A 329 0.36 17.44 16.53
N GLY A 330 -0.19 16.88 15.44
CA GLY A 330 0.04 17.36 14.08
C GLY A 330 -1.09 17.03 13.15
N PHE A 331 -0.75 16.73 11.92
CA PHE A 331 -1.71 16.45 10.85
C PHE A 331 -1.15 15.46 9.87
N VAL A 332 -2.04 14.90 9.06
CA VAL A 332 -1.71 14.03 7.93
C VAL A 332 -2.09 14.74 6.64
N LEU A 333 -1.15 14.81 5.72
CA LEU A 333 -1.38 15.15 4.32
C LEU A 333 -1.62 13.88 3.53
N MET A 334 -2.70 13.82 2.79
CA MET A 334 -3.06 12.69 1.94
C MET A 334 -2.99 13.08 0.47
N GLY A 335 -2.27 12.28 -0.30
CA GLY A 335 -2.25 12.37 -1.75
C GLY A 335 -3.40 11.61 -2.40
N MET A 336 -3.71 11.95 -3.66
CA MET A 336 -4.79 11.34 -4.42
C MET A 336 -4.64 9.82 -4.60
N ASN A 337 -3.42 9.29 -4.53
CA ASN A 337 -3.09 7.87 -4.59
C ASN A 337 -3.14 7.16 -3.22
N LYS A 338 -3.70 7.82 -2.20
CA LYS A 338 -3.81 7.33 -0.82
C LYS A 338 -2.47 7.19 -0.08
N SER A 339 -1.42 7.79 -0.59
CA SER A 339 -0.18 7.96 0.17
C SER A 339 -0.33 9.08 1.17
N ILE A 340 0.31 8.96 2.31
CA ILE A 340 0.21 9.92 3.40
C ILE A 340 1.58 10.40 3.88
N LEU A 341 1.62 11.63 4.35
CA LEU A 341 2.73 12.21 5.08
C LEU A 341 2.21 12.73 6.42
N ARG A 342 2.79 12.28 7.52
CA ARG A 342 2.54 12.84 8.85
C ARG A 342 3.44 14.05 9.05
N ALA A 343 2.85 15.15 9.48
CA ALA A 343 3.58 16.39 9.70
C ALA A 343 3.03 17.14 10.91
N ARG A 344 3.78 18.11 11.39
CA ARG A 344 3.32 19.12 12.36
C ARG A 344 3.89 20.48 12.03
N LEU A 345 3.28 21.51 12.57
CA LEU A 345 3.87 22.84 12.55
C LEU A 345 5.11 22.85 13.45
N ASN A 346 6.15 23.49 12.98
CA ASN A 346 7.39 23.67 13.73
C ASN A 346 7.51 25.13 14.16
N ASP A 347 7.41 25.36 15.46
CA ASP A 347 7.55 26.70 16.05
C ASP A 347 9.03 27.14 16.15
N LYS A 348 9.95 26.22 15.88
CA LYS A 348 11.39 26.51 15.91
C LYS A 348 11.89 26.77 14.50
N ALA A 349 12.70 27.79 14.36
CA ALA A 349 13.31 28.16 13.08
C ALA A 349 14.48 27.23 12.65
N ASP A 350 14.65 26.09 13.31
CA ASP A 350 15.74 25.16 13.04
C ASP A 350 15.51 24.37 11.76
N ASP A 351 16.59 24.13 11.02
CA ASP A 351 16.57 23.26 9.85
C ASP A 351 16.28 21.81 10.27
N VAL A 352 15.18 21.27 9.82
CA VAL A 352 14.86 19.86 9.96
C VAL A 352 15.65 19.08 8.91
N LYS A 353 16.49 18.16 9.37
CA LYS A 353 17.29 17.30 8.48
C LYS A 353 16.57 15.98 8.25
N GLY A 354 16.67 15.48 7.02
CA GLY A 354 16.16 14.15 6.68
C GLY A 354 15.39 14.13 5.36
N TRP A 355 15.00 12.94 4.97
CA TRP A 355 14.40 12.65 3.67
C TRP A 355 12.94 13.10 3.52
N ALA A 356 12.29 13.36 4.63
CA ALA A 356 10.88 13.72 4.67
C ALA A 356 10.66 15.21 4.98
N ASN A 357 11.68 16.04 4.76
CA ASN A 357 11.59 17.46 4.99
C ASN A 357 10.91 18.18 3.84
N PHE A 358 10.26 19.30 4.18
CA PHE A 358 9.79 20.23 3.16
C PHE A 358 10.97 21.02 2.58
N THR A 359 10.98 21.27 1.28
CA THR A 359 12.04 22.03 0.61
C THR A 359 11.93 23.51 0.86
N ALA A 360 10.71 24.04 0.87
CA ALA A 360 10.42 25.41 1.19
C ALA A 360 9.49 25.47 2.40
N GLY A 361 9.71 26.40 3.29
CA GLY A 361 8.95 26.50 4.54
C GLY A 361 9.22 25.36 5.54
N ARG A 362 10.31 24.65 5.39
CA ARG A 362 10.67 23.50 6.25
C ARG A 362 10.90 23.89 7.71
N ASN A 363 11.27 25.14 7.94
CA ASN A 363 11.36 25.67 9.29
C ASN A 363 9.99 25.90 9.95
N GLN A 364 8.91 25.86 9.17
CA GLN A 364 7.54 26.04 9.64
C GLN A 364 6.76 24.73 9.71
N VAL A 365 7.17 23.73 8.93
CA VAL A 365 6.55 22.42 8.86
C VAL A 365 7.62 21.33 8.86
N GLU A 366 7.44 20.33 9.71
CA GLU A 366 8.32 19.17 9.76
C GLU A 366 7.54 17.87 9.57
N ALA A 367 8.15 16.88 8.91
CA ALA A 367 7.64 15.54 8.84
C ALA A 367 7.90 14.79 10.15
N LEU A 368 6.90 14.07 10.65
CA LEU A 368 6.98 13.35 11.93
C LEU A 368 7.63 11.98 11.75
N GLY A 369 8.70 11.77 12.51
CA GLY A 369 9.53 10.57 12.46
C GLY A 369 10.35 10.48 11.17
N GLY A 370 11.40 9.69 11.13
CA GLY A 370 12.29 9.56 9.97
C GLY A 370 11.55 9.12 8.70
N TYR A 371 10.51 8.30 8.87
CA TYR A 371 9.70 7.75 7.79
C TYR A 371 8.22 7.93 8.10
N GLY A 372 7.80 9.16 8.38
CA GLY A 372 6.43 9.52 8.75
C GLY A 372 5.37 9.27 7.67
N ARG A 373 5.72 8.61 6.58
CA ARG A 373 4.86 8.35 5.42
C ARG A 373 4.40 6.90 5.38
N ALA A 374 3.19 6.69 4.91
CA ALA A 374 2.63 5.38 4.66
C ALA A 374 1.67 5.44 3.46
N ARG A 375 1.24 4.30 2.98
CA ARG A 375 0.23 4.20 1.95
C ARG A 375 -0.99 3.48 2.49
N ILE A 376 -2.16 4.07 2.27
CA ILE A 376 -3.42 3.39 2.49
C ILE A 376 -3.79 2.71 1.18
N ASP A 377 -4.05 1.40 1.24
CA ASP A 377 -4.47 0.65 0.07
C ASP A 377 -5.67 -0.24 0.43
N THR A 378 -6.52 -0.47 -0.54
CA THR A 378 -7.76 -1.22 -0.35
C THR A 378 -7.90 -2.25 -1.46
N GLU A 379 -8.57 -3.37 -1.19
CA GLU A 379 -8.77 -4.41 -2.19
C GLU A 379 -9.72 -3.95 -3.30
N ARG A 380 -10.90 -3.45 -2.94
CA ARG A 380 -11.92 -3.01 -3.91
C ARG A 380 -11.54 -1.76 -4.66
N ALA A 381 -10.82 -0.87 -4.00
CA ALA A 381 -10.39 0.42 -4.51
C ALA A 381 -8.87 0.50 -4.72
N LYS A 382 -8.21 -0.65 -4.87
CA LYS A 382 -6.75 -0.78 -4.89
C LYS A 382 -6.03 0.15 -5.87
N PHE A 383 -6.63 0.37 -7.01
CA PHE A 383 -6.10 1.25 -8.04
C PHE A 383 -6.91 2.53 -8.21
N SER A 384 -7.86 2.74 -7.30
CA SER A 384 -8.73 3.91 -7.33
C SER A 384 -8.08 5.06 -6.58
N TYR A 385 -8.45 6.23 -7.01
CA TYR A 385 -7.98 7.48 -6.45
C TYR A 385 -9.03 8.11 -5.55
N VAL A 386 -8.56 9.01 -4.70
CA VAL A 386 -9.39 9.77 -3.76
C VAL A 386 -9.08 11.25 -3.90
N HIS A 387 -10.05 12.11 -3.62
CA HIS A 387 -9.86 13.56 -3.59
C HIS A 387 -10.28 14.17 -2.26
N SER A 388 -10.39 13.34 -1.22
CA SER A 388 -10.78 13.81 0.10
C SER A 388 -10.43 12.79 1.18
N SER A 389 -10.23 13.28 2.39
CA SER A 389 -10.11 12.47 3.59
C SER A 389 -10.82 13.13 4.77
N ALA A 390 -11.30 12.32 5.71
CA ALA A 390 -11.85 12.76 6.98
C ALA A 390 -11.37 11.84 8.10
N THR A 391 -11.44 12.28 9.35
CA THR A 391 -11.05 11.45 10.50
C THR A 391 -12.04 11.59 11.65
N ASP A 392 -12.21 10.49 12.39
CA ASP A 392 -12.87 10.47 13.71
C ASP A 392 -11.86 10.48 14.87
N GLY A 393 -10.58 10.73 14.56
CA GLY A 393 -9.46 10.67 15.51
C GLY A 393 -8.83 9.28 15.66
N ARG A 394 -9.54 8.22 15.28
CA ARG A 394 -9.06 6.83 15.29
C ARG A 394 -8.84 6.27 13.89
N TYR A 395 -9.77 6.55 13.00
CA TYR A 395 -9.73 6.13 11.61
C TYR A 395 -9.62 7.31 10.67
N VAL A 396 -8.96 7.12 9.56
CA VAL A 396 -9.09 7.99 8.40
C VAL A 396 -10.04 7.35 7.40
N PHE A 397 -10.97 8.13 6.91
CA PHE A 397 -11.95 7.77 5.89
C PHE A 397 -11.55 8.36 4.56
N THR A 398 -11.73 7.61 3.49
CA THR A 398 -11.54 8.07 2.11
C THR A 398 -12.70 7.61 1.24
N ALA A 399 -13.06 8.42 0.25
CA ALA A 399 -14.05 8.05 -0.76
C ALA A 399 -13.39 7.96 -2.13
N THR A 400 -13.65 6.88 -2.87
CA THR A 400 -13.13 6.72 -4.23
C THR A 400 -13.81 7.69 -5.18
N VAL A 401 -13.04 8.14 -6.17
CA VAL A 401 -13.56 8.89 -7.32
C VAL A 401 -13.46 8.02 -8.57
N PRO A 402 -14.32 8.21 -9.59
CA PRO A 402 -14.25 7.48 -10.84
C PRO A 402 -12.90 7.69 -11.52
N ASP A 403 -12.27 6.60 -11.95
CA ASP A 403 -11.04 6.58 -12.73
C ASP A 403 -11.04 5.46 -13.78
N ASN A 404 -9.99 5.31 -14.56
CA ASN A 404 -9.88 4.31 -15.62
C ASN A 404 -10.01 2.86 -15.12
N LYS A 405 -9.70 2.60 -13.86
CA LYS A 405 -9.73 1.26 -13.25
C LYS A 405 -10.98 1.05 -12.40
N ASN A 406 -11.47 2.11 -11.76
CA ASN A 406 -12.60 2.05 -10.87
C ASN A 406 -13.97 2.13 -11.60
N LYS A 407 -14.08 2.87 -12.69
CA LYS A 407 -15.26 2.99 -13.54
C LYS A 407 -16.60 2.93 -12.80
N LYS A 408 -16.94 3.96 -12.03
CA LYS A 408 -18.24 4.08 -11.34
C LYS A 408 -18.40 3.28 -10.04
N LYS A 409 -17.33 2.88 -9.39
CA LYS A 409 -17.42 2.38 -8.02
C LYS A 409 -17.32 3.55 -7.03
N PHE A 410 -18.17 3.55 -6.04
CA PHE A 410 -18.12 4.47 -4.91
C PHE A 410 -17.90 3.65 -3.65
N VAL A 411 -16.69 3.68 -3.14
CA VAL A 411 -16.30 2.91 -1.96
C VAL A 411 -15.78 3.87 -0.90
N ILE A 412 -16.30 3.78 0.29
CA ILE A 412 -15.74 4.43 1.47
C ILE A 412 -14.88 3.42 2.19
N SER A 413 -13.61 3.76 2.36
CA SER A 413 -12.64 2.95 3.09
C SER A 413 -12.29 3.61 4.39
N LYS A 414 -12.08 2.82 5.46
CA LYS A 414 -11.54 3.31 6.71
C LYS A 414 -10.25 2.56 7.05
N ALA A 415 -9.19 3.30 7.30
CA ALA A 415 -7.91 2.78 7.75
C ALA A 415 -7.62 3.24 9.17
N LEU A 416 -7.04 2.36 9.97
CA LEU A 416 -6.68 2.68 11.35
C LEU A 416 -5.44 3.58 11.37
N MET A 417 -5.52 4.74 12.02
CA MET A 417 -4.44 5.73 11.98
C MET A 417 -3.19 5.32 12.77
N SER A 418 -3.27 4.29 13.62
CA SER A 418 -2.09 3.80 14.36
C SER A 418 -1.12 3.00 13.50
N ASP A 419 -1.62 2.29 12.49
CA ASP A 419 -0.84 1.38 11.64
C ASP A 419 -1.13 1.56 10.14
N TRP A 420 -2.06 2.44 9.79
CA TRP A 420 -2.52 2.73 8.41
C TRP A 420 -3.09 1.52 7.69
N MET A 421 -3.49 0.51 8.43
CA MET A 421 -4.08 -0.69 7.87
C MET A 421 -5.57 -0.52 7.63
N LEU A 422 -6.04 -1.06 6.51
CA LEU A 422 -7.47 -1.07 6.19
C LEU A 422 -8.25 -1.83 7.26
N SER A 423 -9.21 -1.17 7.87
CA SER A 423 -10.10 -1.75 8.89
C SER A 423 -11.47 -2.13 8.34
N GLY A 424 -11.85 -1.59 7.20
CA GLY A 424 -13.11 -1.92 6.53
C GLY A 424 -13.39 -1.01 5.34
N GLU A 425 -14.26 -1.50 4.50
CA GLU A 425 -14.78 -0.79 3.32
C GLU A 425 -16.26 -1.06 3.17
N PHE A 426 -16.99 -0.07 2.69
CA PHE A 426 -18.40 -0.23 2.36
C PHE A 426 -18.79 0.63 1.16
N ILE A 427 -19.83 0.20 0.46
CA ILE A 427 -20.53 0.99 -0.53
C ILE A 427 -21.82 1.44 0.16
N PRO A 428 -22.02 2.75 0.37
CA PRO A 428 -23.22 3.21 1.05
C PRO A 428 -24.49 2.81 0.29
N ALA A 429 -25.47 2.30 1.00
CA ALA A 429 -26.81 2.15 0.45
C ALA A 429 -27.42 3.54 0.20
N ALA A 430 -28.10 3.70 -0.91
CA ALA A 430 -28.75 4.97 -1.27
C ALA A 430 -30.02 4.72 -2.08
N ASP A 431 -30.94 5.66 -2.00
CA ASP A 431 -32.11 5.71 -2.88
C ASP A 431 -31.69 6.34 -4.22
N LEU A 432 -31.41 5.46 -5.18
CA LEU A 432 -30.87 5.83 -6.49
C LEU A 432 -31.99 6.02 -7.50
N LYS A 433 -31.85 7.03 -8.34
CA LYS A 433 -32.68 7.16 -9.56
C LYS A 433 -32.43 5.96 -10.47
N LYS A 434 -33.45 5.63 -11.30
CA LYS A 434 -33.38 4.47 -12.18
C LYS A 434 -32.11 4.49 -13.05
N ASP A 435 -31.43 3.36 -13.12
CA ASP A 435 -30.23 3.14 -13.93
C ASP A 435 -29.02 4.05 -13.58
N ARG A 436 -29.01 4.62 -12.36
CA ARG A 436 -27.92 5.49 -11.88
C ARG A 436 -27.10 4.81 -10.79
N SER A 437 -25.92 5.36 -10.53
CA SER A 437 -24.95 4.83 -9.56
C SER A 437 -24.30 5.93 -8.72
N LEU A 438 -24.01 5.67 -7.45
CA LEU A 438 -23.17 6.55 -6.61
C LEU A 438 -21.77 6.75 -7.20
N GLY A 439 -21.28 5.82 -8.01
CA GLY A 439 -19.99 5.95 -8.70
C GLY A 439 -19.92 7.09 -9.73
N GLU A 440 -21.04 7.76 -10.03
CA GLU A 440 -21.06 8.97 -10.84
C GLU A 440 -20.67 10.23 -10.05
N LEU A 441 -20.70 10.14 -8.71
CA LEU A 441 -20.27 11.22 -7.83
C LEU A 441 -18.73 11.34 -7.84
N TYR A 442 -18.28 12.56 -7.70
CA TYR A 442 -16.85 12.87 -7.63
C TYR A 442 -16.58 13.66 -6.35
N VAL A 443 -16.34 12.92 -5.26
CA VAL A 443 -16.18 13.50 -3.92
C VAL A 443 -14.81 14.20 -3.81
N THR A 444 -14.83 15.48 -3.48
CA THR A 444 -13.66 16.36 -3.43
C THR A 444 -13.43 17.00 -2.06
N GLY A 445 -14.29 16.71 -1.09
CA GLY A 445 -14.13 17.16 0.28
C GLY A 445 -14.96 16.29 1.23
N MET A 446 -14.42 15.97 2.39
CA MET A 446 -15.11 15.23 3.44
C MET A 446 -14.77 15.76 4.83
N VAL A 447 -15.75 15.65 5.74
CA VAL A 447 -15.54 15.85 7.17
C VAL A 447 -16.37 14.83 7.96
N TYR A 448 -15.83 14.35 9.06
CA TYR A 448 -16.53 13.45 9.98
C TYR A 448 -17.03 14.23 11.19
N GLU A 449 -18.27 13.98 11.56
CA GLU A 449 -18.87 14.52 12.78
C GLU A 449 -19.96 13.56 13.31
N ASN A 450 -19.85 13.18 14.58
CA ASN A 450 -20.89 12.44 15.30
C ASN A 450 -21.41 11.18 14.57
N GLY A 451 -20.52 10.33 14.07
CA GLY A 451 -20.87 9.09 13.37
C GLY A 451 -21.28 9.28 11.91
N LYS A 452 -21.27 10.50 11.40
CA LYS A 452 -21.65 10.84 10.04
C LYS A 452 -20.44 11.35 9.26
N LEU A 453 -20.37 10.96 7.99
CA LEU A 453 -19.50 11.58 7.01
C LEU A 453 -20.33 12.56 6.17
N TRP A 454 -19.87 13.80 6.15
CA TRP A 454 -20.34 14.79 5.22
C TRP A 454 -19.37 14.82 4.06
N ALA A 455 -19.88 14.70 2.84
CA ALA A 455 -19.05 14.57 1.64
C ALA A 455 -19.58 15.46 0.52
N VAL A 456 -18.76 16.39 0.04
CA VAL A 456 -19.12 17.25 -1.09
C VAL A 456 -18.63 16.62 -2.39
N SER A 457 -19.51 16.54 -3.38
CA SER A 457 -19.19 16.08 -4.72
C SER A 457 -19.17 17.24 -5.70
N LYS A 458 -18.06 17.37 -6.42
CA LYS A 458 -17.90 18.34 -7.51
C LYS A 458 -18.82 18.03 -8.70
N ASN A 459 -19.01 16.74 -8.99
CA ASN A 459 -20.01 16.35 -9.98
C ASN A 459 -21.39 16.45 -9.35
N PHE A 460 -22.32 17.11 -10.00
CA PHE A 460 -23.69 17.43 -9.56
C PHE A 460 -23.81 18.44 -8.42
N ASN A 461 -22.71 18.99 -7.91
CA ASN A 461 -22.73 19.97 -6.81
C ASN A 461 -23.66 19.54 -5.65
N VAL A 462 -23.37 18.40 -5.04
CA VAL A 462 -24.17 17.89 -3.93
C VAL A 462 -23.32 17.68 -2.69
N LEU A 463 -23.93 17.88 -1.52
CA LEU A 463 -23.41 17.51 -0.22
C LEU A 463 -24.20 16.30 0.29
N LEU A 464 -23.50 15.20 0.56
CA LEU A 464 -24.08 13.98 1.12
C LEU A 464 -23.85 13.94 2.63
N ARG A 465 -24.85 13.43 3.37
CA ARG A 465 -24.69 12.99 4.74
C ARG A 465 -24.80 11.48 4.78
N ILE A 466 -23.73 10.81 5.20
CA ILE A 466 -23.59 9.36 5.15
C ILE A 466 -23.44 8.84 6.58
N ASP A 467 -24.31 7.93 6.98
CA ASP A 467 -24.19 7.20 8.24
C ASP A 467 -23.10 6.12 8.12
N VAL A 468 -22.05 6.25 8.92
CA VAL A 468 -20.92 5.32 8.88
C VAL A 468 -21.29 3.95 9.47
N LEU A 469 -22.13 3.92 10.51
CA LEU A 469 -22.54 2.68 11.16
C LEU A 469 -23.61 1.94 10.33
N GLY A 470 -24.62 2.68 9.85
CA GLY A 470 -25.67 2.13 9.02
C GLY A 470 -25.27 1.93 7.55
N GLU A 471 -24.08 2.41 7.16
CA GLU A 471 -23.55 2.30 5.80
C GLU A 471 -24.51 2.79 4.72
N LYS A 472 -25.15 3.92 4.97
CA LYS A 472 -26.17 4.48 4.06
C LYS A 472 -26.06 5.99 3.92
N VAL A 473 -26.49 6.49 2.75
CA VAL A 473 -26.74 7.92 2.53
C VAL A 473 -28.06 8.28 3.21
N GLU A 474 -28.02 9.20 4.17
CA GLU A 474 -29.22 9.63 4.91
C GLU A 474 -29.87 10.87 4.29
N ALA A 475 -29.04 11.75 3.73
CA ALA A 475 -29.53 13.00 3.17
C ALA A 475 -28.60 13.50 2.06
N VAL A 476 -29.17 14.21 1.10
CA VAL A 476 -28.46 14.81 -0.02
C VAL A 476 -28.95 16.24 -0.22
N TYR A 477 -28.04 17.20 -0.19
CA TYR A 477 -28.34 18.60 -0.30
C TYR A 477 -27.72 19.17 -1.58
N GLY A 478 -28.51 19.87 -2.38
CA GLY A 478 -28.04 20.55 -3.57
C GLY A 478 -27.30 21.85 -3.24
N LEU A 479 -26.22 22.12 -3.95
CA LEU A 479 -25.49 23.38 -3.97
C LEU A 479 -25.76 24.09 -5.30
N PRO A 480 -25.58 25.43 -5.36
CA PRO A 480 -25.80 26.18 -6.60
C PRO A 480 -24.91 25.73 -7.75
N ALA A 481 -25.44 25.71 -8.95
CA ALA A 481 -24.80 25.24 -10.17
C ALA A 481 -23.65 26.16 -10.68
N GLU A 482 -23.60 27.39 -10.19
CA GLU A 482 -22.57 28.38 -10.57
C GLU A 482 -21.14 28.03 -10.10
N PHE A 483 -21.03 27.14 -9.12
CA PHE A 483 -19.74 26.68 -8.61
C PHE A 483 -19.25 25.48 -9.42
N THR A 484 -18.10 25.62 -10.08
CA THR A 484 -17.61 24.63 -11.04
C THR A 484 -16.39 23.85 -10.55
N ASP A 485 -15.79 24.24 -9.41
CA ASP A 485 -14.61 23.57 -8.88
C ASP A 485 -14.65 23.45 -7.34
N ILE A 486 -15.75 22.90 -6.84
CA ILE A 486 -15.96 22.68 -5.42
C ILE A 486 -14.97 21.65 -4.90
N ARG A 487 -14.20 22.01 -3.87
CA ARG A 487 -13.19 21.16 -3.24
C ARG A 487 -13.09 21.43 -1.74
N GLY A 488 -12.55 20.44 -1.00
CA GLY A 488 -12.41 20.55 0.44
C GLY A 488 -13.76 20.75 1.13
N LEU A 489 -13.83 20.47 2.40
CA LEU A 489 -15.05 20.67 3.19
C LEU A 489 -14.69 20.89 4.66
N VAL A 490 -15.15 21.99 5.21
CA VAL A 490 -15.11 22.28 6.65
C VAL A 490 -16.53 22.48 7.15
N LYS A 491 -16.89 21.84 8.26
CA LYS A 491 -18.21 21.99 8.89
C LYS A 491 -18.04 22.72 10.23
N ARG A 492 -18.88 23.75 10.44
CA ARG A 492 -18.95 24.55 11.66
C ARG A 492 -20.41 24.71 12.08
N GLY A 493 -20.90 23.82 12.93
CA GLY A 493 -22.33 23.79 13.24
C GLY A 493 -23.17 23.52 11.99
N ASN A 494 -24.06 24.41 11.61
CA ASN A 494 -24.88 24.34 10.41
C ASN A 494 -24.20 24.95 9.16
N LEU A 495 -23.00 25.48 9.31
CA LEU A 495 -22.26 26.11 8.23
C LEU A 495 -21.28 25.12 7.60
N PHE A 496 -21.16 25.19 6.27
CA PHE A 496 -20.24 24.38 5.47
C PHE A 496 -19.40 25.31 4.61
N ASP A 497 -18.11 25.29 4.84
CA ASP A 497 -17.14 26.00 4.01
C ASP A 497 -16.52 25.06 2.99
N VAL A 498 -16.58 25.42 1.73
CA VAL A 498 -15.93 24.72 0.61
C VAL A 498 -15.07 25.70 -0.16
N VAL A 499 -14.10 25.16 -0.89
CA VAL A 499 -13.29 25.96 -1.82
C VAL A 499 -13.92 25.86 -3.21
N ASP A 500 -14.06 27.00 -3.89
CA ASP A 500 -14.26 27.09 -5.33
C ASP A 500 -13.08 27.88 -5.91
N LYS A 501 -12.13 27.20 -6.55
CA LYS A 501 -10.85 27.75 -7.03
C LYS A 501 -10.01 28.32 -5.85
N ASN A 502 -10.00 29.65 -5.68
CA ASN A 502 -9.28 30.36 -4.61
C ASN A 502 -10.24 31.17 -3.75
N ARG A 503 -11.48 30.75 -3.65
CA ARG A 503 -12.49 31.38 -2.79
C ARG A 503 -13.03 30.35 -1.81
N ILE A 504 -13.24 30.75 -0.58
CA ILE A 504 -14.01 29.96 0.39
C ILE A 504 -15.46 30.42 0.32
N VAL A 505 -16.33 29.49 -0.01
CA VAL A 505 -17.78 29.68 -0.08
C VAL A 505 -18.41 29.04 1.14
N THR A 506 -19.16 29.82 1.91
CA THR A 506 -19.89 29.35 3.10
C THR A 506 -21.34 29.11 2.72
N PHE A 507 -21.80 27.91 2.97
CA PHE A 507 -23.21 27.51 2.85
C PHE A 507 -23.81 27.24 4.21
N GLU A 508 -25.11 27.42 4.35
CA GLU A 508 -25.87 27.08 5.54
C GLU A 508 -26.93 26.03 5.24
N LEU A 509 -27.02 25.05 6.12
CA LEU A 509 -28.13 24.10 6.14
C LEU A 509 -29.32 24.75 6.85
N THR A 510 -30.30 25.20 6.07
CA THR A 510 -31.58 25.68 6.60
C THR A 510 -32.40 24.46 7.05
N GLN A 511 -32.77 24.43 8.33
CA GLN A 511 -33.76 23.48 8.81
C GLN A 511 -35.08 23.78 8.09
N GLN A 512 -35.58 22.79 7.37
CA GLN A 512 -36.99 22.82 6.88
C GLN A 512 -37.92 22.43 7.99
#